data_857d2a6582f37292f227775d757752c5
#
_entry.id   857d2a6582f37292f227775d757752c5
#
_cell.length_a   1.000
_cell.length_b   1.000
_cell.length_c   1.000
_cell.angle_alpha   90.00
_cell.angle_beta   90.00
_cell.angle_gamma   90.00
#
_symmetry.space_group_name_H-M   'P 1'
#
loop_
_entity.id
_entity.type
_entity.pdbx_description
1 polymer ?
#
loop_
_entity_poly.entity_id
_entity_poly.type
_entity_poly.pdbx_seq_one_letter_code
_entity_poly.pdbx_strand_id
1 'polypeptide(L)'
;MKKNIAVIFGGTSSEYSVSLQSAAAVIENFPEKYNAVPVWITKDGEWFHFEGNIDDIRADKFTGNHEKAVISPDRKSKCLISESQTIKIDAALPVIHGMGGEDGTLQGLLELAGIPICGCGVLPSAICMDKNRAHKLASTSGISIPKAVTFTDLEEINSAKIEKEIGFPAYVKPLRGGSSCGIRRVTD
;
A
#
# COMPACT_ATOMS: atom_id res chain seq x y z
N MET A 1 11.40 -8.49 26.93
CA MET A 1 10.19 -7.77 26.45
C MET A 1 9.87 -8.22 25.05
N LYS A 2 8.58 -8.35 24.70
CA LYS A 2 8.15 -8.62 23.34
C LYS A 2 8.48 -7.41 22.45
N LYS A 3 8.77 -7.63 21.17
CA LYS A 3 8.97 -6.55 20.20
C LYS A 3 7.63 -6.00 19.72
N ASN A 4 7.54 -4.69 19.56
CA ASN A 4 6.35 -4.00 19.05
C ASN A 4 6.40 -3.91 17.51
N ILE A 5 5.42 -4.45 16.86
CA ILE A 5 5.29 -4.43 15.40
C ILE A 5 4.08 -3.56 15.03
N ALA A 6 4.33 -2.44 14.37
CA ALA A 6 3.25 -1.61 13.85
C ALA A 6 2.55 -2.32 12.69
N VAL A 7 1.29 -2.69 12.86
CA VAL A 7 0.42 -3.20 11.79
C VAL A 7 -0.32 -2.00 11.21
N ILE A 8 0.12 -1.54 10.03
CA ILE A 8 -0.39 -0.30 9.41
C ILE A 8 -1.39 -0.65 8.33
N PHE A 9 -2.64 -0.18 8.46
CA PHE A 9 -3.75 -0.57 7.60
C PHE A 9 -4.72 0.56 7.30
N GLY A 10 -5.66 0.32 6.38
CA GLY A 10 -6.59 1.32 5.88
C GLY A 10 -6.02 2.04 4.65
N GLY A 11 -5.90 3.36 4.71
CA GLY A 11 -5.30 4.20 3.68
C GLY A 11 -6.31 4.81 2.71
N THR A 12 -5.82 5.67 1.83
CA THR A 12 -6.64 6.50 0.91
C THR A 12 -6.97 5.81 -0.42
N SER A 13 -6.52 4.56 -0.61
CA SER A 13 -6.73 3.85 -1.87
C SER A 13 -8.15 3.28 -2.00
N SER A 14 -8.53 2.92 -3.23
CA SER A 14 -9.78 2.19 -3.50
C SER A 14 -9.85 0.81 -2.84
N GLU A 15 -8.73 0.32 -2.32
CA GLU A 15 -8.60 -0.99 -1.69
C GLU A 15 -8.70 -0.93 -0.15
N TYR A 16 -9.14 0.20 0.41
CA TYR A 16 -9.29 0.43 1.85
C TYR A 16 -10.00 -0.71 2.57
N SER A 17 -11.17 -1.13 2.07
CA SER A 17 -11.95 -2.21 2.71
C SER A 17 -11.22 -3.56 2.69
N VAL A 18 -10.43 -3.83 1.67
CA VAL A 18 -9.60 -5.04 1.58
C VAL A 18 -8.49 -4.99 2.64
N SER A 19 -7.90 -3.82 2.84
CA SER A 19 -6.90 -3.59 3.88
C SER A 19 -7.44 -3.87 5.28
N LEU A 20 -8.67 -3.45 5.58
CA LEU A 20 -9.30 -3.74 6.88
C LEU A 20 -9.46 -5.25 7.13
N GLN A 21 -9.94 -6.01 6.13
CA GLN A 21 -10.10 -7.45 6.25
C GLN A 21 -8.75 -8.15 6.44
N SER A 22 -7.74 -7.73 5.68
CA SER A 22 -6.39 -8.26 5.78
C SER A 22 -5.77 -7.97 7.15
N ALA A 23 -5.92 -6.73 7.65
CA ALA A 23 -5.39 -6.34 8.95
C ALA A 23 -6.03 -7.10 10.10
N ALA A 24 -7.35 -7.27 10.07
CA ALA A 24 -8.06 -8.06 11.08
C ALA A 24 -7.55 -9.51 11.10
N ALA A 25 -7.40 -10.13 9.94
CA ALA A 25 -6.86 -11.49 9.83
C ALA A 25 -5.40 -11.60 10.32
N VAL A 26 -4.57 -10.59 10.01
CA VAL A 26 -3.18 -10.52 10.48
C VAL A 26 -3.13 -10.39 12.00
N ILE A 27 -3.90 -9.47 12.59
CA ILE A 27 -3.88 -9.23 14.04
C ILE A 27 -4.43 -10.42 14.81
N GLU A 28 -5.48 -11.07 14.30
CA GLU A 28 -6.07 -12.27 14.90
C GLU A 28 -5.08 -13.45 14.98
N ASN A 29 -4.24 -13.58 13.96
CA ASN A 29 -3.24 -14.65 13.87
C ASN A 29 -1.82 -14.16 14.23
N PHE A 30 -1.72 -13.06 14.98
CA PHE A 30 -0.42 -12.45 15.27
C PHE A 30 0.38 -13.36 16.23
N PRO A 31 1.68 -13.60 15.95
CA PRO A 31 2.47 -14.50 16.77
C PRO A 31 2.63 -13.97 18.21
N GLU A 32 2.35 -14.80 19.21
CA GLU A 32 2.39 -14.42 20.64
C GLU A 32 3.72 -13.84 21.14
N LYS A 33 4.81 -14.13 20.44
CA LYS A 33 6.15 -13.60 20.78
C LYS A 33 6.33 -12.11 20.48
N TYR A 34 5.39 -11.49 19.76
CA TYR A 34 5.37 -10.07 19.40
C TYR A 34 4.14 -9.36 19.98
N ASN A 35 4.19 -8.04 20.06
CA ASN A 35 3.03 -7.20 20.28
C ASN A 35 2.61 -6.56 18.96
N ALA A 36 1.39 -6.76 18.53
CA ALA A 36 0.80 -5.98 17.45
C ALA A 36 0.47 -4.58 17.98
N VAL A 37 0.86 -3.56 17.24
CA VAL A 37 0.49 -2.16 17.46
C VAL A 37 -0.34 -1.72 16.26
N PRO A 38 -1.68 -1.75 16.34
CA PRO A 38 -2.54 -1.40 15.23
C PRO A 38 -2.48 0.09 14.92
N VAL A 39 -2.14 0.44 13.67
CA VAL A 39 -2.09 1.81 13.17
C VAL A 39 -3.06 1.93 12.01
N TRP A 40 -4.16 2.62 12.26
CA TRP A 40 -5.22 2.83 11.29
C TRP A 40 -5.04 4.15 10.56
N ILE A 41 -5.12 4.10 9.22
CA ILE A 41 -5.16 5.28 8.36
C ILE A 41 -6.55 5.36 7.74
N THR A 42 -7.23 6.49 7.93
CA THR A 42 -8.57 6.72 7.38
C THR A 42 -8.55 6.87 5.86
N LYS A 43 -9.73 6.90 5.24
CA LYS A 43 -9.90 7.23 3.81
C LYS A 43 -9.43 8.64 3.46
N ASP A 44 -9.45 9.54 4.44
CA ASP A 44 -8.97 10.93 4.29
C ASP A 44 -7.48 11.10 4.63
N GLY A 45 -6.80 10.01 5.03
CA GLY A 45 -5.37 9.99 5.33
C GLY A 45 -5.01 10.41 6.75
N GLU A 46 -5.96 10.47 7.68
CA GLU A 46 -5.67 10.69 9.10
C GLU A 46 -5.15 9.40 9.75
N TRP A 47 -4.21 9.53 10.67
CA TRP A 47 -3.56 8.41 11.33
C TRP A 47 -3.99 8.27 12.78
N PHE A 48 -4.25 7.04 13.20
CA PHE A 48 -4.67 6.72 14.56
C PHE A 48 -3.95 5.48 15.09
N HIS A 49 -3.62 5.49 16.37
CA HIS A 49 -3.37 4.28 17.14
C HIS A 49 -4.73 3.69 17.55
N PHE A 50 -4.95 2.43 17.23
CA PHE A 50 -6.23 1.75 17.51
C PHE A 50 -6.05 0.68 18.57
N GLU A 51 -6.84 0.74 19.64
CA GLU A 51 -6.84 -0.20 20.77
C GLU A 51 -8.18 -0.93 20.94
N GLY A 52 -9.02 -0.92 19.91
CA GLY A 52 -10.36 -1.53 19.93
C GLY A 52 -10.38 -3.02 19.57
N ASN A 53 -11.57 -3.54 19.36
CA ASN A 53 -11.79 -4.93 18.99
C ASN A 53 -11.44 -5.18 17.52
N ILE A 54 -10.92 -6.38 17.20
CA ILE A 54 -10.63 -6.79 15.82
C ILE A 54 -11.89 -6.80 14.95
N ASP A 55 -13.05 -7.15 15.52
CA ASP A 55 -14.30 -7.12 14.78
C ASP A 55 -14.75 -5.72 14.37
N ASP A 56 -14.33 -4.70 15.12
CA ASP A 56 -14.58 -3.29 14.75
C ASP A 56 -13.76 -2.92 13.50
N ILE A 57 -12.55 -3.45 13.35
CA ILE A 57 -11.74 -3.28 12.13
C ILE A 57 -12.47 -3.92 10.94
N ARG A 58 -12.95 -5.15 11.06
CA ARG A 58 -13.70 -5.85 10.01
C ARG A 58 -14.96 -5.11 9.58
N ALA A 59 -15.65 -4.53 10.55
CA ALA A 59 -16.92 -3.84 10.35
C ALA A 59 -16.78 -2.36 9.91
N ASP A 60 -15.54 -1.85 9.78
CA ASP A 60 -15.24 -0.41 9.54
C ASP A 60 -15.93 0.49 10.61
N LYS A 61 -15.89 0.05 11.88
CA LYS A 61 -16.55 0.71 13.02
C LYS A 61 -15.53 1.11 14.09
N PHE A 62 -14.83 2.20 13.83
CA PHE A 62 -13.81 2.72 14.75
C PHE A 62 -14.43 3.66 15.79
N THR A 63 -15.23 3.11 16.70
CA THR A 63 -15.89 3.89 17.75
C THR A 63 -15.13 3.79 19.08
N GLY A 64 -14.57 4.90 19.55
CA GLY A 64 -14.19 5.11 20.94
C GLY A 64 -12.80 4.69 21.40
N ASN A 65 -12.09 3.80 20.72
CA ASN A 65 -10.78 3.31 21.17
C ASN A 65 -9.68 3.58 20.13
N HIS A 66 -9.55 4.86 19.78
CA HIS A 66 -8.46 5.31 18.89
C HIS A 66 -7.99 6.71 19.29
N GLU A 67 -6.72 6.97 19.12
CA GLU A 67 -6.08 8.27 19.37
C GLU A 67 -5.33 8.71 18.12
N LYS A 68 -5.36 10.00 17.82
CA LYS A 68 -4.51 10.54 16.74
C LYS A 68 -3.06 10.17 16.99
N ALA A 69 -2.40 9.69 15.96
CA ALA A 69 -1.02 9.23 16.08
C ALA A 69 -0.22 9.56 14.82
N VAL A 70 1.09 9.61 14.98
CA VAL A 70 2.03 9.81 13.87
C VAL A 70 3.26 8.94 14.08
N ILE A 71 3.82 8.41 12.98
CA ILE A 71 5.16 7.85 13.01
C ILE A 71 6.14 9.01 13.03
N SER A 72 7.01 9.04 14.05
CA SER A 72 8.08 10.03 14.12
C SER A 72 9.10 9.78 13.00
N PRO A 73 9.41 10.79 12.17
CA PRO A 73 10.49 10.66 11.18
C PRO A 73 11.88 10.68 11.82
N ASP A 74 11.99 10.98 13.13
CA ASP A 74 13.26 10.96 13.85
C ASP A 74 13.79 9.53 14.00
N ARG A 75 14.87 9.25 13.27
CA ARG A 75 15.51 7.94 13.20
C ARG A 75 15.99 7.40 14.55
N LYS A 76 16.23 8.28 15.53
CA LYS A 76 16.65 7.87 16.87
C LYS A 76 15.49 7.41 17.74
N SER A 77 14.32 7.99 17.57
CA SER A 77 13.15 7.68 18.37
C SER A 77 12.47 6.37 17.97
N LYS A 78 12.32 6.12 16.67
CA LYS A 78 11.66 4.92 16.12
C LYS A 78 10.33 4.63 16.81
N CYS A 79 9.44 5.59 16.84
CA CYS A 79 8.22 5.50 17.63
C CYS A 79 6.97 5.94 16.86
N LEU A 80 5.85 5.41 17.35
CA LEU A 80 4.52 5.96 17.14
C LEU A 80 4.21 6.89 18.30
N ILE A 81 3.83 8.12 18.02
CA ILE A 81 3.44 9.13 18.99
C ILE A 81 1.93 9.30 18.89
N SER A 82 1.21 9.03 19.98
CA SER A 82 -0.22 9.35 20.13
C SER A 82 -0.42 10.44 21.19
N GLU A 83 -1.68 10.82 21.40
CA GLU A 83 -2.02 11.87 22.36
C GLU A 83 -1.63 11.50 23.80
N SER A 84 -1.82 10.23 24.18
CA SER A 84 -1.57 9.76 25.55
C SER A 84 -0.21 9.08 25.73
N GLN A 85 0.42 8.57 24.68
CA GLN A 85 1.61 7.73 24.82
C GLN A 85 2.57 7.79 23.62
N THR A 86 3.81 7.38 23.89
CA THR A 86 4.82 7.15 22.85
C THR A 86 5.22 5.67 22.88
N ILE A 87 5.01 4.99 21.78
CA ILE A 87 5.25 3.56 21.65
C ILE A 87 6.48 3.36 20.76
N LYS A 88 7.52 2.73 21.31
CA LYS A 88 8.68 2.31 20.51
C LYS A 88 8.25 1.22 19.51
N ILE A 89 8.61 1.38 18.24
CA ILE A 89 8.33 0.43 17.17
C ILE A 89 9.62 -0.27 16.76
N ASP A 90 9.63 -1.59 16.83
CA ASP A 90 10.79 -2.41 16.44
C ASP A 90 10.77 -2.78 14.95
N ALA A 91 9.59 -2.92 14.35
CA ALA A 91 9.38 -3.08 12.91
C ALA A 91 7.95 -2.68 12.53
N ALA A 92 7.71 -2.50 11.24
CA ALA A 92 6.38 -2.24 10.70
C ALA A 92 5.98 -3.33 9.68
N LEU A 93 4.71 -3.69 9.72
CA LEU A 93 4.04 -4.57 8.76
C LEU A 93 2.95 -3.74 8.06
N PRO A 94 3.24 -3.18 6.88
CA PRO A 94 2.22 -2.54 6.05
C PRO A 94 1.21 -3.57 5.55
N VAL A 95 -0.08 -3.29 5.76
CA VAL A 95 -1.22 -4.09 5.29
C VAL A 95 -2.15 -3.21 4.45
N ILE A 96 -1.64 -2.09 3.96
CA ILE A 96 -2.31 -1.20 3.02
C ILE A 96 -2.13 -1.77 1.61
N HIS A 97 -3.22 -1.87 0.86
CA HIS A 97 -3.19 -2.30 -0.54
C HIS A 97 -3.25 -1.09 -1.48
N GLY A 98 -2.55 -1.19 -2.62
CA GLY A 98 -2.53 -0.17 -3.65
C GLY A 98 -1.71 1.07 -3.29
N MET A 99 -2.18 2.22 -3.75
CA MET A 99 -1.47 3.50 -3.58
C MET A 99 -1.34 3.89 -2.10
N GLY A 100 -0.18 4.46 -1.75
CA GLY A 100 0.17 4.84 -0.38
C GLY A 100 0.76 3.69 0.44
N GLY A 101 0.44 2.42 0.13
CA GLY A 101 0.94 1.25 0.83
C GLY A 101 1.94 0.41 0.03
N GLU A 102 1.78 0.35 -1.30
CA GLU A 102 2.59 -0.51 -2.18
C GLU A 102 3.45 0.28 -3.18
N ASP A 103 3.38 1.61 -3.17
CA ASP A 103 4.03 2.50 -4.14
C ASP A 103 5.35 3.12 -3.67
N GLY A 104 5.84 2.75 -2.49
CA GLY A 104 7.06 3.28 -1.90
C GLY A 104 6.85 4.46 -0.96
N THR A 105 5.65 5.04 -0.88
CA THR A 105 5.37 6.24 -0.07
C THR A 105 5.47 5.93 1.43
N LEU A 106 4.75 4.91 1.91
CA LEU A 106 4.83 4.46 3.30
C LEU A 106 6.21 3.90 3.64
N GLN A 107 6.81 3.17 2.70
CA GLN A 107 8.16 2.64 2.83
C GLN A 107 9.17 3.76 3.06
N GLY A 108 9.04 4.87 2.34
CA GLY A 108 9.90 6.04 2.49
C GLY A 108 9.82 6.68 3.87
N LEU A 109 8.61 6.83 4.43
CA LEU A 109 8.41 7.30 5.80
C LEU A 109 9.09 6.39 6.82
N LEU A 110 8.90 5.07 6.68
CA LEU A 110 9.46 4.09 7.60
C LEU A 110 10.99 4.00 7.50
N GLU A 111 11.54 4.11 6.29
CA GLU A 111 13.01 4.17 6.08
C GLU A 111 13.62 5.43 6.69
N LEU A 112 12.97 6.60 6.53
CA LEU A 112 13.38 7.84 7.21
C LEU A 112 13.38 7.66 8.74
N ALA A 113 12.30 7.12 9.28
CA ALA A 113 12.15 6.83 10.71
C ALA A 113 13.12 5.75 11.22
N GLY A 114 13.83 5.05 10.33
CA GLY A 114 14.72 3.95 10.69
C GLY A 114 14.00 2.72 11.24
N ILE A 115 12.70 2.56 10.91
CA ILE A 115 11.88 1.42 11.31
C ILE A 115 11.98 0.35 10.24
N PRO A 116 12.45 -0.87 10.54
CA PRO A 116 12.49 -1.98 9.61
C PRO A 116 11.09 -2.33 9.08
N ILE A 117 11.00 -2.66 7.79
CA ILE A 117 9.74 -2.96 7.10
C ILE A 117 9.66 -4.45 6.81
N CYS A 118 8.53 -5.07 7.12
CA CYS A 118 8.19 -6.39 6.62
C CYS A 118 7.60 -6.26 5.22
N GLY A 119 8.43 -6.44 4.20
CA GLY A 119 8.03 -6.29 2.79
C GLY A 119 9.11 -5.62 1.94
N CYS A 120 8.71 -5.13 0.77
CA CYS A 120 9.62 -4.44 -0.16
C CYS A 120 10.00 -3.05 0.36
N GLY A 121 11.20 -2.56 0.01
CA GLY A 121 11.62 -1.19 0.24
C GLY A 121 11.07 -0.20 -0.79
N VAL A 122 11.52 1.06 -0.72
CA VAL A 122 11.04 2.16 -1.57
C VAL A 122 11.15 1.87 -3.06
N LEU A 123 12.34 1.53 -3.54
CA LEU A 123 12.62 1.39 -4.96
C LEU A 123 11.81 0.28 -5.64
N PRO A 124 11.81 -0.97 -5.15
CA PRO A 124 11.00 -2.03 -5.76
C PRO A 124 9.51 -1.74 -5.70
N SER A 125 8.99 -1.17 -4.61
CA SER A 125 7.59 -0.78 -4.48
C SER A 125 7.20 0.25 -5.55
N ALA A 126 7.98 1.32 -5.69
CA ALA A 126 7.71 2.38 -6.67
C ALA A 126 7.77 1.86 -8.14
N ILE A 127 8.72 0.99 -8.45
CA ILE A 127 8.85 0.41 -9.80
C ILE A 127 7.69 -0.53 -10.09
N CYS A 128 7.36 -1.43 -9.17
CA CYS A 128 6.32 -2.45 -9.39
C CYS A 128 4.91 -1.84 -9.46
N MET A 129 4.68 -0.71 -8.80
CA MET A 129 3.40 0.00 -8.90
C MET A 129 3.18 0.60 -10.29
N ASP A 130 4.23 0.98 -11.02
CA ASP A 130 4.14 1.57 -12.35
C ASP A 130 4.30 0.47 -13.43
N LYS A 131 3.19 0.08 -14.07
CA LYS A 131 3.15 -1.03 -15.04
C LYS A 131 4.13 -0.86 -16.20
N ASN A 132 4.32 0.38 -16.68
CA ASN A 132 5.26 0.63 -17.79
C ASN A 132 6.70 0.41 -17.35
N ARG A 133 7.08 0.92 -16.18
CA ARG A 133 8.44 0.75 -15.64
C ARG A 133 8.71 -0.70 -15.26
N ALA A 134 7.76 -1.37 -14.60
CA ALA A 134 7.86 -2.78 -14.26
C ALA A 134 8.04 -3.66 -15.50
N HIS A 135 7.24 -3.44 -16.54
CA HIS A 135 7.37 -4.17 -17.82
C HIS A 135 8.71 -3.92 -18.49
N LYS A 136 9.17 -2.65 -18.58
CA LYS A 136 10.46 -2.33 -19.18
C LYS A 136 11.61 -3.03 -18.45
N LEU A 137 11.60 -3.00 -17.12
CA LEU A 137 12.63 -3.66 -16.32
C LEU A 137 12.58 -5.17 -16.49
N ALA A 138 11.40 -5.78 -16.47
CA ALA A 138 11.24 -7.22 -16.69
C ALA A 138 11.79 -7.64 -18.07
N SER A 139 11.48 -6.87 -19.12
CA SER A 139 11.95 -7.18 -20.48
C SER A 139 13.47 -7.10 -20.61
N THR A 140 14.13 -6.15 -19.95
CA THR A 140 15.61 -6.06 -19.93
C THR A 140 16.26 -7.24 -19.21
N SER A 141 15.50 -7.91 -18.34
CA SER A 141 15.93 -9.13 -17.63
C SER A 141 15.57 -10.42 -18.40
N GLY A 142 15.15 -10.32 -19.66
CA GLY A 142 14.80 -11.47 -20.50
C GLY A 142 13.44 -12.09 -20.21
N ILE A 143 12.61 -11.45 -19.36
CA ILE A 143 11.26 -11.92 -19.06
C ILE A 143 10.31 -11.49 -20.18
N SER A 144 9.53 -12.44 -20.72
CA SER A 144 8.53 -12.14 -21.73
C SER A 144 7.41 -11.29 -21.15
N ILE A 145 7.10 -10.17 -21.79
CA ILE A 145 6.04 -9.25 -21.43
C ILE A 145 5.00 -9.13 -22.53
N PRO A 146 3.73 -8.80 -22.21
CA PRO A 146 2.76 -8.49 -23.24
C PRO A 146 3.13 -7.19 -23.96
N LYS A 147 2.77 -7.08 -25.24
CA LYS A 147 2.87 -5.81 -25.96
C LYS A 147 2.03 -4.75 -25.27
N ALA A 148 2.56 -3.55 -25.13
CA ALA A 148 1.87 -2.44 -24.49
C ALA A 148 2.30 -1.10 -25.09
N VAL A 149 1.34 -0.19 -25.23
CA VAL A 149 1.57 1.23 -25.52
C VAL A 149 1.12 2.03 -24.31
N THR A 150 1.94 2.97 -23.87
CA THR A 150 1.63 3.84 -22.74
C THR A 150 1.40 5.25 -23.25
N PHE A 151 0.31 5.86 -22.83
CA PHE A 151 -0.01 7.25 -23.04
C PHE A 151 0.02 7.96 -21.70
N THR A 152 0.64 9.14 -21.66
CA THR A 152 0.72 10.00 -20.46
C THR A 152 -0.24 11.18 -20.58
N ASP A 153 -0.68 11.47 -21.79
CA ASP A 153 -1.66 12.49 -22.11
C ASP A 153 -2.80 11.92 -22.95
N LEU A 154 -4.02 12.41 -22.72
CA LEU A 154 -5.20 12.00 -23.49
C LEU A 154 -5.12 12.43 -24.96
N GLU A 155 -4.47 13.57 -25.24
CA GLU A 155 -4.29 14.08 -26.62
C GLU A 155 -3.34 13.20 -27.46
N GLU A 156 -2.51 12.39 -26.83
CA GLU A 156 -1.60 11.45 -27.50
C GLU A 156 -2.28 10.14 -27.91
N ILE A 157 -3.51 9.90 -27.48
CA ILE A 157 -4.21 8.63 -27.77
C ILE A 157 -4.51 8.56 -29.26
N ASN A 158 -3.93 7.55 -29.92
CA ASN A 158 -4.09 7.30 -31.35
C ASN A 158 -4.49 5.85 -31.59
N SER A 159 -5.72 5.65 -32.04
CA SER A 159 -6.28 4.31 -32.29
C SER A 159 -5.51 3.55 -33.37
N ALA A 160 -5.09 4.22 -34.44
CA ALA A 160 -4.31 3.57 -35.51
C ALA A 160 -2.95 3.07 -35.02
N LYS A 161 -2.32 3.79 -34.08
CA LYS A 161 -1.09 3.36 -33.43
C LYS A 161 -1.33 2.13 -32.56
N ILE A 162 -2.42 2.13 -31.77
CA ILE A 162 -2.81 0.99 -30.92
C ILE A 162 -3.05 -0.26 -31.79
N GLU A 163 -3.83 -0.14 -32.84
CA GLU A 163 -4.13 -1.23 -33.76
C GLU A 163 -2.86 -1.81 -34.39
N LYS A 164 -1.97 -0.96 -34.88
CA LYS A 164 -0.70 -1.36 -35.51
C LYS A 164 0.25 -2.04 -34.54
N GLU A 165 0.39 -1.56 -33.33
CA GLU A 165 1.40 -2.05 -32.38
C GLU A 165 0.91 -3.21 -31.53
N ILE A 166 -0.37 -3.22 -31.15
CA ILE A 166 -0.96 -4.21 -30.24
C ILE A 166 -1.97 -5.09 -30.98
N GLY A 167 -2.90 -4.47 -31.74
CA GLY A 167 -4.10 -5.11 -32.31
C GLY A 167 -5.24 -5.21 -31.31
N PHE A 168 -6.37 -5.73 -31.76
CA PHE A 168 -7.56 -5.97 -30.93
C PHE A 168 -7.87 -7.47 -30.86
N PRO A 169 -8.48 -7.95 -29.75
CA PRO A 169 -8.92 -7.18 -28.58
C PRO A 169 -7.75 -6.74 -27.70
N ALA A 170 -7.85 -5.54 -27.12
CA ALA A 170 -6.87 -4.95 -26.22
C ALA A 170 -7.45 -4.66 -24.83
N TYR A 171 -6.60 -4.45 -23.84
CA TYR A 171 -7.00 -4.03 -22.50
C TYR A 171 -6.42 -2.67 -22.17
N VAL A 172 -7.30 -1.72 -21.89
CA VAL A 172 -6.90 -0.41 -21.32
C VAL A 172 -6.82 -0.56 -19.81
N LYS A 173 -5.72 -0.07 -19.23
CA LYS A 173 -5.46 -0.18 -17.79
C LYS A 173 -4.89 1.12 -17.26
N PRO A 174 -5.26 1.57 -16.05
CA PRO A 174 -4.52 2.63 -15.37
C PRO A 174 -3.06 2.25 -15.21
N LEU A 175 -2.16 3.21 -15.42
CA LEU A 175 -0.72 2.99 -15.29
C LEU A 175 -0.34 2.56 -13.88
N ARG A 176 -0.95 3.21 -12.89
CA ARG A 176 -0.79 2.94 -11.46
C ARG A 176 -2.14 2.56 -10.87
N GLY A 177 -2.17 1.52 -10.08
CA GLY A 177 -3.38 0.99 -9.45
C GLY A 177 -3.41 -0.53 -9.48
N GLY A 178 -4.19 -1.12 -8.58
CA GLY A 178 -4.36 -2.56 -8.37
C GLY A 178 -5.79 -3.04 -8.54
N SER A 179 -6.07 -4.26 -8.10
CA SER A 179 -7.39 -4.91 -7.99
C SER A 179 -8.29 -4.79 -9.22
N SER A 180 -7.68 -4.72 -10.41
CA SER A 180 -8.40 -4.57 -11.69
C SER A 180 -9.28 -3.31 -11.78
N CYS A 181 -9.14 -2.35 -10.86
CA CYS A 181 -9.87 -1.09 -10.91
C CYS A 181 -9.53 -0.32 -12.19
N GLY A 182 -10.57 0.10 -12.93
CA GLY A 182 -10.41 0.88 -14.15
C GLY A 182 -9.93 0.08 -15.39
N ILE A 183 -9.83 -1.25 -15.32
CA ILE A 183 -9.49 -2.08 -16.49
C ILE A 183 -10.71 -2.21 -17.41
N ARG A 184 -10.48 -1.99 -18.71
CA ARG A 184 -11.49 -2.16 -19.75
C ARG A 184 -10.94 -3.01 -20.89
N ARG A 185 -11.74 -3.96 -21.38
CA ARG A 185 -11.50 -4.66 -22.65
C ARG A 185 -12.08 -3.83 -23.79
N VAL A 186 -11.30 -3.66 -24.86
CA VAL A 186 -11.68 -2.95 -26.09
C VAL A 186 -11.56 -3.94 -27.24
N THR A 187 -12.53 -3.95 -28.13
CA THR A 187 -12.60 -4.89 -29.26
C THR A 187 -12.34 -4.25 -30.61
N ASP A 188 -12.46 -2.93 -30.67
CA ASP A 188 -12.38 -2.07 -31.86
C ASP A 188 -12.01 -0.62 -31.45
#